data_72bc7fcc3745afe94e93aa2f83a50e6d
#
_entry.id   72bc7fcc3745afe94e93aa2f83a50e6d
#
_cell.length_a   1.000
_cell.length_b   1.000
_cell.length_c   1.000
_cell.angle_alpha   90.00
_cell.angle_beta   90.00
_cell.angle_gamma   90.00
#
_symmetry.space_group_name_H-M   'P 1'
#
loop_
_entity.id
_entity.type
_entity.pdbx_description
1 polymer ?
#
loop_
_entity_poly.entity_id
_entity_poly.type
_entity_poly.pdbx_seq_one_letter_code
_entity_poly.pdbx_strand_id
1 'polypeptide(L)'
;MSLQLDEGTYTVTRRTESIRLLAKEFALLHFLYENKEKAFTRSQLLDRVWPLEYPVERTVDDHIYRLRKKLKRWDEIRLDTVRGYGYRLAVHENKSALPASPSTQDPEMQEAIHGLLRKYHLFGQGNAIQTLVQQQETLGIQIVPYYQLYIRFIQGDLEWLITTKEIPFEERLYWLLIFVHPLIEPADSIQLYEKALNSAALSADQLRELRILNIVEVYVEVGQYQRAKEQLEETYRVIDTDELKNFRLPVALAALYVELWGGSGEAVEAQMAVLRSGLKDAPYLREIGRFQVMEGLWLLRQGRIREAELRMDDGLDVLKMSLNAPLYLNAAYQILLFLGHHRIEGRIRSKYRQVYVEIGKSYGVPAYGQQIVDEIRNFLSPTSPSSDLPLI
;
A
#
# COMPACT_ATOMS: atom_id res chain seq x y z
N MET A 1 -3.17 23.92 -10.56
CA MET A 1 -3.62 24.91 -11.59
C MET A 1 -5.13 24.83 -11.71
N SER A 2 -5.87 25.97 -11.62
CA SER A 2 -7.34 25.95 -11.65
C SER A 2 -7.85 26.53 -12.98
N LEU A 3 -8.82 25.82 -13.59
CA LEU A 3 -9.68 26.43 -14.60
C LEU A 3 -10.67 27.34 -13.88
N GLN A 4 -10.92 28.51 -14.45
CA GLN A 4 -12.04 29.33 -14.05
C GLN A 4 -13.21 28.99 -14.98
N LEU A 5 -14.32 28.54 -14.41
CA LEU A 5 -15.52 28.11 -15.08
C LEU A 5 -16.61 29.16 -14.81
N ASP A 6 -17.03 29.89 -15.85
CA ASP A 6 -18.09 30.89 -15.76
C ASP A 6 -19.39 30.31 -16.35
N GLU A 7 -20.30 29.93 -15.45
CA GLU A 7 -21.60 29.34 -15.82
C GLU A 7 -22.52 30.36 -16.55
N GLY A 8 -22.37 31.65 -16.25
CA GLY A 8 -23.21 32.69 -16.86
C GLY A 8 -22.93 32.88 -18.34
N THR A 9 -21.69 32.68 -18.76
CA THR A 9 -21.25 32.85 -20.15
C THR A 9 -20.85 31.58 -20.84
N TYR A 10 -20.88 30.45 -20.15
CA TYR A 10 -20.35 29.14 -20.59
C TYR A 10 -18.91 29.21 -21.05
N THR A 11 -18.13 30.05 -20.38
CA THR A 11 -16.73 30.29 -20.73
C THR A 11 -15.81 29.59 -19.75
N VAL A 12 -14.81 28.92 -20.30
CA VAL A 12 -13.74 28.29 -19.52
C VAL A 12 -12.47 29.10 -19.77
N THR A 13 -11.91 29.64 -18.72
CA THR A 13 -10.69 30.46 -18.78
C THR A 13 -9.53 29.75 -18.13
N ARG A 14 -8.40 29.76 -18.82
CA ARG A 14 -7.13 29.26 -18.36
C ARG A 14 -6.05 30.32 -18.54
N ARG A 15 -5.48 30.82 -17.47
CA ARG A 15 -4.54 31.97 -17.49
C ARG A 15 -5.19 33.15 -18.20
N THR A 16 -4.71 33.49 -19.38
CA THR A 16 -5.20 34.60 -20.24
C THR A 16 -6.05 34.09 -21.42
N GLU A 17 -6.18 32.77 -21.58
CA GLU A 17 -6.91 32.19 -22.69
C GLU A 17 -8.31 31.74 -22.25
N SER A 18 -9.32 32.05 -23.06
CA SER A 18 -10.70 31.65 -22.81
C SER A 18 -11.28 30.89 -23.99
N ILE A 19 -12.11 29.91 -23.68
CA ILE A 19 -12.87 29.12 -24.66
C ILE A 19 -14.33 29.19 -24.29
N ARG A 20 -15.17 29.57 -25.23
CA ARG A 20 -16.63 29.50 -25.07
C ARG A 20 -17.14 28.15 -25.52
N LEU A 21 -17.94 27.51 -24.68
CA LEU A 21 -18.55 26.23 -24.92
C LEU A 21 -20.05 26.36 -25.15
N LEU A 22 -20.69 25.32 -25.69
CA LEU A 22 -22.13 25.22 -25.69
C LEU A 22 -22.60 24.79 -24.28
N ALA A 23 -23.83 25.09 -23.91
CA ALA A 23 -24.38 24.83 -22.57
C ALA A 23 -24.11 23.39 -22.08
N LYS A 24 -24.40 22.37 -22.92
CA LYS A 24 -24.18 20.95 -22.56
C LYS A 24 -22.70 20.55 -22.58
N GLU A 25 -21.89 21.13 -23.45
CA GLU A 25 -20.43 20.93 -23.42
C GLU A 25 -19.84 21.53 -22.15
N PHE A 26 -20.31 22.69 -21.73
CA PHE A 26 -19.86 23.33 -20.48
C PHE A 26 -20.27 22.48 -19.27
N ALA A 27 -21.55 22.07 -19.19
CA ALA A 27 -22.05 21.25 -18.09
C ALA A 27 -21.28 19.90 -17.96
N LEU A 28 -20.99 19.27 -19.11
CA LEU A 28 -20.22 18.02 -19.14
C LEU A 28 -18.77 18.25 -18.68
N LEU A 29 -18.11 19.29 -19.16
CA LEU A 29 -16.75 19.63 -18.75
C LEU A 29 -16.71 20.03 -17.28
N HIS A 30 -17.66 20.85 -16.81
CA HIS A 30 -17.76 21.29 -15.42
C HIS A 30 -17.90 20.07 -14.47
N PHE A 31 -18.85 19.17 -14.75
CA PHE A 31 -19.03 17.97 -13.97
C PHE A 31 -17.76 17.09 -13.92
N LEU A 32 -17.13 16.87 -15.07
CA LEU A 32 -15.90 16.08 -15.14
C LEU A 32 -14.71 16.79 -14.44
N TYR A 33 -14.67 18.11 -14.45
CA TYR A 33 -13.62 18.90 -13.79
C TYR A 33 -13.77 18.90 -12.26
N GLU A 34 -14.98 19.01 -11.74
CA GLU A 34 -15.24 18.85 -10.30
C GLU A 34 -14.90 17.44 -9.81
N ASN A 35 -15.01 16.46 -10.69
CA ASN A 35 -14.72 15.06 -10.42
C ASN A 35 -13.49 14.54 -11.19
N LYS A 36 -12.48 15.40 -11.33
CA LYS A 36 -11.24 15.06 -12.03
C LYS A 36 -10.63 13.76 -11.50
N GLU A 37 -9.97 13.03 -12.41
CA GLU A 37 -9.36 11.72 -12.19
C GLU A 37 -10.35 10.56 -11.92
N LYS A 38 -11.64 10.82 -11.79
CA LYS A 38 -12.67 9.77 -11.68
C LYS A 38 -13.26 9.43 -13.04
N ALA A 39 -13.43 8.14 -13.28
CA ALA A 39 -14.11 7.66 -14.49
C ALA A 39 -15.61 7.56 -14.27
N PHE A 40 -16.40 7.92 -15.28
CA PHE A 40 -17.86 7.84 -15.27
C PHE A 40 -18.35 7.08 -16.51
N THR A 41 -19.37 6.24 -16.32
CA THR A 41 -20.03 5.57 -17.44
C THR A 41 -20.82 6.58 -18.29
N ARG A 42 -21.12 6.21 -19.53
CA ARG A 42 -21.97 7.04 -20.41
C ARG A 42 -23.33 7.32 -19.78
N SER A 43 -23.94 6.31 -19.17
CA SER A 43 -25.23 6.44 -18.48
C SER A 43 -25.13 7.44 -17.32
N GLN A 44 -24.12 7.35 -16.46
CA GLN A 44 -23.92 8.31 -15.37
C GLN A 44 -23.74 9.75 -15.86
N LEU A 45 -23.03 9.93 -16.97
CA LEU A 45 -22.87 11.25 -17.59
C LEU A 45 -24.18 11.78 -18.19
N LEU A 46 -24.99 10.91 -18.81
CA LEU A 46 -26.33 11.28 -19.30
C LEU A 46 -27.22 11.74 -18.15
N ASP A 47 -27.33 10.94 -17.10
CA ASP A 47 -28.20 11.24 -15.95
C ASP A 47 -27.81 12.57 -15.29
N ARG A 48 -26.53 12.90 -15.30
CA ARG A 48 -26.04 14.12 -14.64
C ARG A 48 -26.13 15.37 -15.49
N VAL A 49 -25.86 15.27 -16.79
CA VAL A 49 -25.78 16.42 -17.68
C VAL A 49 -27.09 16.66 -18.46
N TRP A 50 -27.91 15.61 -18.64
CA TRP A 50 -29.20 15.65 -19.34
C TRP A 50 -30.34 15.07 -18.51
N PRO A 51 -30.59 15.51 -17.26
CA PRO A 51 -31.49 14.81 -16.32
C PRO A 51 -32.99 14.79 -16.74
N LEU A 52 -33.42 15.65 -17.66
CA LEU A 52 -34.78 15.74 -18.15
C LEU A 52 -34.90 15.42 -19.64
N GLU A 53 -33.85 15.01 -20.26
CA GLU A 53 -33.77 14.65 -21.66
C GLU A 53 -33.39 13.15 -21.73
N TYR A 54 -33.89 12.43 -22.71
CA TYR A 54 -33.60 11.00 -22.86
C TYR A 54 -32.70 10.73 -24.08
N PRO A 55 -31.48 11.34 -24.14
CA PRO A 55 -30.58 11.10 -25.26
C PRO A 55 -29.98 9.72 -25.19
N VAL A 56 -29.52 9.23 -26.33
CA VAL A 56 -28.77 7.95 -26.39
C VAL A 56 -27.30 8.14 -25.93
N GLU A 57 -26.65 7.08 -25.49
CA GLU A 57 -25.27 7.11 -25.02
C GLU A 57 -24.28 7.74 -26.01
N ARG A 58 -24.53 7.60 -27.31
CA ARG A 58 -23.72 8.24 -28.37
C ARG A 58 -23.68 9.75 -28.25
N THR A 59 -24.67 10.37 -27.63
CA THR A 59 -24.70 11.82 -27.38
C THR A 59 -23.53 12.26 -26.51
N VAL A 60 -23.14 11.44 -25.50
CA VAL A 60 -21.96 11.70 -24.68
C VAL A 60 -20.70 11.63 -25.54
N ASP A 61 -20.57 10.62 -26.39
CA ASP A 61 -19.41 10.42 -27.26
C ASP A 61 -19.18 11.63 -28.18
N ASP A 62 -20.27 12.16 -28.76
CA ASP A 62 -20.24 13.34 -29.64
C ASP A 62 -19.81 14.62 -28.88
N HIS A 63 -20.29 14.81 -27.65
CA HIS A 63 -19.89 15.94 -26.82
C HIS A 63 -18.42 15.83 -26.33
N ILE A 64 -17.98 14.64 -25.96
CA ILE A 64 -16.57 14.37 -25.63
C ILE A 64 -15.67 14.65 -26.84
N TYR A 65 -16.06 14.22 -28.03
CA TYR A 65 -15.31 14.52 -29.26
C TYR A 65 -15.17 16.03 -29.50
N ARG A 66 -16.29 16.78 -29.37
CA ARG A 66 -16.28 18.26 -29.53
C ARG A 66 -15.42 18.94 -28.47
N LEU A 67 -15.52 18.52 -27.21
CA LEU A 67 -14.69 19.03 -26.12
C LEU A 67 -13.22 18.76 -26.39
N ARG A 68 -12.83 17.56 -26.80
CA ARG A 68 -11.45 17.22 -27.18
C ARG A 68 -10.92 18.15 -28.26
N LYS A 69 -11.74 18.45 -29.27
CA LYS A 69 -11.37 19.35 -30.36
C LYS A 69 -11.16 20.79 -29.88
N LYS A 70 -12.02 21.29 -28.99
CA LYS A 70 -11.95 22.64 -28.44
C LYS A 70 -10.81 22.80 -27.43
N LEU A 71 -10.57 21.75 -26.60
CA LEU A 71 -9.53 21.75 -25.58
C LEU A 71 -8.14 21.32 -26.10
N LYS A 72 -8.02 20.95 -27.39
CA LYS A 72 -6.78 20.43 -27.99
C LYS A 72 -5.54 21.32 -27.76
N ARG A 73 -5.75 22.62 -27.62
CA ARG A 73 -4.67 23.61 -27.37
C ARG A 73 -4.21 23.66 -25.89
N TRP A 74 -4.91 22.97 -25.00
CA TRP A 74 -4.59 22.90 -23.58
C TRP A 74 -4.12 21.48 -23.24
N ASP A 75 -2.82 21.25 -23.42
CA ASP A 75 -2.22 19.90 -23.28
C ASP A 75 -2.32 19.34 -21.87
N GLU A 76 -2.57 20.21 -20.86
CA GLU A 76 -2.72 19.78 -19.47
C GLU A 76 -4.09 19.19 -19.15
N ILE A 77 -5.08 19.31 -20.06
CA ILE A 77 -6.43 18.80 -19.84
C ILE A 77 -6.71 17.71 -20.87
N ARG A 78 -6.88 16.49 -20.41
CA ARG A 78 -7.20 15.36 -21.28
C ARG A 78 -8.51 14.72 -20.88
N LEU A 79 -9.36 14.49 -21.88
CA LEU A 79 -10.55 13.67 -21.77
C LEU A 79 -10.22 12.26 -22.24
N ASP A 80 -9.89 11.38 -21.30
CA ASP A 80 -9.50 10.01 -21.60
C ASP A 80 -10.72 9.10 -21.78
N THR A 81 -10.58 8.12 -22.68
CA THR A 81 -11.54 7.02 -22.80
C THR A 81 -11.08 5.86 -21.92
N VAL A 82 -11.91 5.50 -20.94
CA VAL A 82 -11.69 4.29 -20.16
C VAL A 82 -12.42 3.14 -20.90
N ARG A 83 -11.62 2.27 -21.53
CA ARG A 83 -12.18 1.20 -22.39
C ARG A 83 -13.15 0.32 -21.62
N GLY A 84 -14.32 0.06 -22.24
CA GLY A 84 -15.39 -0.74 -21.63
C GLY A 84 -16.13 -0.07 -20.49
N TYR A 85 -15.79 1.17 -20.09
CA TYR A 85 -16.42 1.87 -18.97
C TYR A 85 -17.03 3.22 -19.41
N GLY A 86 -16.21 4.18 -19.83
CA GLY A 86 -16.71 5.51 -20.20
C GLY A 86 -15.61 6.54 -20.35
N TYR A 87 -15.68 7.66 -19.61
CA TYR A 87 -14.81 8.80 -19.77
C TYR A 87 -14.30 9.33 -18.42
N ARG A 88 -13.07 9.88 -18.45
CA ARG A 88 -12.43 10.56 -17.34
C ARG A 88 -11.79 11.85 -17.83
N LEU A 89 -11.80 12.88 -17.00
CA LEU A 89 -10.98 14.06 -17.22
C LEU A 89 -9.71 13.95 -16.40
N ALA A 90 -8.58 13.86 -17.08
CA ALA A 90 -7.26 13.92 -16.48
C ALA A 90 -6.71 15.35 -16.60
N VAL A 91 -6.21 15.89 -15.50
CA VAL A 91 -5.56 17.18 -15.48
C VAL A 91 -4.06 16.95 -15.27
N HIS A 92 -3.29 17.02 -16.35
CA HIS A 92 -1.84 17.00 -16.28
C HIS A 92 -1.35 18.41 -15.92
N GLU A 93 -0.85 18.57 -14.72
CA GLU A 93 -0.10 19.80 -14.45
C GLU A 93 1.20 19.75 -15.25
N ASN A 94 1.26 20.51 -16.35
CA ASN A 94 2.55 20.78 -16.95
C ASN A 94 3.38 21.45 -15.86
N LYS A 95 4.36 20.73 -15.34
CA LYS A 95 5.46 21.30 -14.57
C LYS A 95 6.28 22.22 -15.49
N SER A 96 5.66 23.31 -16.00
CA SER A 96 6.44 24.46 -16.38
C SER A 96 7.11 24.90 -15.09
N ALA A 97 8.41 24.78 -15.03
CA ALA A 97 9.23 25.08 -13.88
C ALA A 97 8.81 26.44 -13.29
N LEU A 98 7.88 26.41 -12.34
CA LEU A 98 7.88 27.45 -11.32
C LEU A 98 9.30 27.46 -10.78
N PRO A 99 9.95 28.62 -10.60
CA PRO A 99 11.24 28.66 -9.95
C PRO A 99 11.09 27.80 -8.69
N ALA A 100 11.97 26.81 -8.54
CA ALA A 100 11.94 25.89 -7.42
C ALA A 100 11.77 26.74 -6.16
N SER A 101 10.77 26.41 -5.34
CA SER A 101 10.53 27.17 -4.10
C SER A 101 11.86 27.31 -3.36
N PRO A 102 12.24 28.48 -2.84
CA PRO A 102 13.49 28.64 -2.12
C PRO A 102 13.75 27.55 -1.08
N SER A 103 12.68 27.10 -0.42
CA SER A 103 12.72 25.99 0.56
C SER A 103 13.14 24.65 -0.04
N THR A 104 12.90 24.37 -1.33
CA THR A 104 13.37 23.13 -1.98
C THR A 104 14.88 23.12 -2.22
N GLN A 105 15.52 24.26 -2.21
CA GLN A 105 16.96 24.42 -2.42
C GLN A 105 17.73 24.59 -1.10
N ASP A 106 17.04 24.77 0.01
CA ASP A 106 17.64 24.93 1.33
C ASP A 106 17.97 23.55 1.95
N PRO A 107 19.29 23.22 2.14
CA PRO A 107 19.67 21.90 2.66
C PRO A 107 19.19 21.65 4.09
N GLU A 108 19.14 22.69 4.94
CA GLU A 108 18.70 22.55 6.33
C GLU A 108 17.20 22.23 6.39
N MET A 109 16.41 22.90 5.58
CA MET A 109 14.98 22.61 5.45
C MET A 109 14.74 21.18 4.95
N GLN A 110 15.49 20.74 3.93
CA GLN A 110 15.35 19.38 3.39
C GLN A 110 15.72 18.33 4.43
N GLU A 111 16.82 18.51 5.18
CA GLU A 111 17.20 17.58 6.25
C GLU A 111 16.16 17.55 7.40
N ALA A 112 15.60 18.70 7.78
CA ALA A 112 14.53 18.77 8.78
C ALA A 112 13.27 17.97 8.34
N ILE A 113 12.88 18.10 7.08
CA ILE A 113 11.74 17.37 6.50
C ILE A 113 12.03 15.87 6.44
N HIS A 114 13.20 15.47 6.00
CA HIS A 114 13.61 14.06 6.00
C HIS A 114 13.64 13.49 7.42
N GLY A 115 14.11 14.27 8.39
CA GLY A 115 14.06 13.92 9.82
C GLY A 115 12.64 13.71 10.33
N LEU A 116 11.71 14.60 9.94
CA LEU A 116 10.29 14.50 10.29
C LEU A 116 9.63 13.26 9.66
N LEU A 117 9.88 13.00 8.37
CA LEU A 117 9.37 11.82 7.68
C LEU A 117 9.87 10.53 8.32
N ARG A 118 11.17 10.46 8.67
CA ARG A 118 11.74 9.31 9.40
C ARG A 118 11.04 9.08 10.74
N LYS A 119 10.72 10.13 11.49
CA LYS A 119 9.97 10.02 12.76
C LYS A 119 8.54 9.54 12.54
N TYR A 120 7.80 10.10 11.59
CA TYR A 120 6.46 9.62 11.27
C TYR A 120 6.45 8.17 10.80
N HIS A 121 7.44 7.79 10.00
CA HIS A 121 7.62 6.40 9.59
C HIS A 121 7.83 5.50 10.83
N LEU A 122 8.73 5.88 11.73
CA LEU A 122 9.02 5.14 12.94
C LEU A 122 7.78 4.99 13.83
N PHE A 123 7.03 6.07 14.05
CA PHE A 123 5.80 6.05 14.84
C PHE A 123 4.62 5.32 14.16
N GLY A 124 4.75 4.90 12.91
CA GLY A 124 3.66 4.27 12.14
C GLY A 124 2.54 5.26 11.78
N GLN A 125 2.86 6.54 11.64
CA GLN A 125 1.89 7.60 11.33
C GLN A 125 1.77 7.79 9.81
N GLY A 126 1.26 6.78 9.09
CA GLY A 126 1.10 6.79 7.64
C GLY A 126 0.28 7.97 7.12
N ASN A 127 -0.78 8.37 7.83
CA ASN A 127 -1.58 9.55 7.49
C ASN A 127 -0.76 10.85 7.46
N ALA A 128 0.16 11.05 8.41
CA ALA A 128 1.00 12.24 8.46
C ALA A 128 1.99 12.28 7.27
N ILE A 129 2.60 11.13 6.95
CA ILE A 129 3.48 11.01 5.78
C ILE A 129 2.68 11.28 4.50
N GLN A 130 1.50 10.69 4.35
CA GLN A 130 0.63 10.92 3.20
C GLN A 130 0.28 12.40 3.03
N THR A 131 -0.06 13.09 4.12
CA THR A 131 -0.36 14.52 4.08
C THR A 131 0.82 15.34 3.60
N LEU A 132 2.04 15.07 4.09
CA LEU A 132 3.25 15.76 3.64
C LEU A 132 3.53 15.51 2.15
N VAL A 133 3.38 14.26 1.68
CA VAL A 133 3.58 13.90 0.27
C VAL A 133 2.54 14.60 -0.62
N GLN A 134 1.28 14.67 -0.21
CA GLN A 134 0.22 15.33 -0.99
C GLN A 134 0.38 16.85 -1.03
N GLN A 135 0.94 17.45 0.02
CA GLN A 135 1.11 18.90 0.14
C GLN A 135 2.51 19.38 -0.24
N GLN A 136 3.37 18.52 -0.80
CA GLN A 136 4.77 18.84 -1.08
C GLN A 136 4.95 20.12 -1.95
N GLU A 137 4.09 20.32 -2.94
CA GLU A 137 4.14 21.51 -3.78
C GLU A 137 3.76 22.78 -3.03
N THR A 138 2.68 22.72 -2.23
CA THR A 138 2.22 23.86 -1.41
C THR A 138 3.23 24.25 -0.34
N LEU A 139 3.89 23.25 0.26
CA LEU A 139 4.90 23.43 1.30
C LEU A 139 6.28 23.78 0.72
N GLY A 140 6.46 23.69 -0.60
CA GLY A 140 7.75 23.89 -1.24
C GLY A 140 8.81 22.91 -0.75
N ILE A 141 8.46 21.62 -0.59
CA ILE A 141 9.36 20.57 -0.13
C ILE A 141 9.56 19.53 -1.23
N GLN A 142 10.69 18.84 -1.18
CA GLN A 142 10.98 17.73 -2.06
C GLN A 142 11.03 16.43 -1.25
N ILE A 143 10.19 15.48 -1.65
CA ILE A 143 10.11 14.15 -1.02
C ILE A 143 10.95 13.18 -1.83
N VAL A 144 11.84 12.45 -1.15
CA VAL A 144 12.67 11.43 -1.80
C VAL A 144 11.82 10.29 -2.37
N PRO A 145 12.23 9.68 -3.51
CA PRO A 145 11.46 8.63 -4.21
C PRO A 145 11.05 7.46 -3.31
N TYR A 146 11.89 7.10 -2.35
CA TYR A 146 11.58 6.06 -1.35
C TYR A 146 10.22 6.29 -0.67
N TYR A 147 9.91 7.51 -0.20
CA TYR A 147 8.64 7.79 0.46
C TYR A 147 7.46 7.82 -0.51
N GLN A 148 7.69 8.10 -1.79
CA GLN A 148 6.65 8.00 -2.81
C GLN A 148 6.24 6.53 -3.00
N LEU A 149 7.20 5.61 -3.15
CA LEU A 149 6.95 4.18 -3.22
C LEU A 149 6.35 3.64 -1.92
N TYR A 150 6.91 4.04 -0.77
CA TYR A 150 6.42 3.64 0.55
C TYR A 150 4.95 4.02 0.77
N ILE A 151 4.54 5.23 0.39
CA ILE A 151 3.13 5.65 0.51
C ILE A 151 2.21 4.78 -0.34
N ARG A 152 2.57 4.50 -1.60
CA ARG A 152 1.78 3.62 -2.46
C ARG A 152 1.64 2.22 -1.85
N PHE A 153 2.71 1.72 -1.28
CA PHE A 153 2.72 0.43 -0.60
C PHE A 153 1.81 0.42 0.63
N ILE A 154 1.95 1.38 1.56
CA ILE A 154 1.11 1.39 2.78
C ILE A 154 -0.36 1.67 2.49
N GLN A 155 -0.67 2.37 1.40
CA GLN A 155 -2.04 2.58 0.93
C GLN A 155 -2.64 1.33 0.28
N GLY A 156 -1.83 0.34 -0.07
CA GLY A 156 -2.28 -0.84 -0.81
C GLY A 156 -2.66 -0.52 -2.25
N ASP A 157 -2.00 0.45 -2.88
CA ASP A 157 -2.22 0.82 -4.28
C ASP A 157 -1.59 -0.23 -5.22
N LEU A 158 -2.22 -1.40 -5.25
CA LEU A 158 -1.73 -2.56 -6.01
C LEU A 158 -1.68 -2.28 -7.51
N GLU A 159 -2.66 -1.57 -8.04
CA GLU A 159 -2.69 -1.20 -9.44
C GLU A 159 -1.42 -0.43 -9.83
N TRP A 160 -1.09 0.61 -9.07
CA TRP A 160 0.11 1.39 -9.33
C TRP A 160 1.38 0.57 -9.12
N LEU A 161 1.46 -0.20 -8.03
CA LEU A 161 2.64 -1.03 -7.71
C LEU A 161 2.96 -2.05 -8.82
N ILE A 162 1.96 -2.52 -9.57
CA ILE A 162 2.13 -3.46 -10.67
C ILE A 162 2.42 -2.71 -11.98
N THR A 163 1.62 -1.68 -12.29
CA THR A 163 1.60 -1.08 -13.63
C THR A 163 2.62 0.03 -13.84
N THR A 164 3.20 0.58 -12.78
CA THR A 164 4.15 1.70 -12.89
C THR A 164 5.40 1.30 -13.67
N LYS A 165 5.83 2.21 -14.55
CA LYS A 165 7.09 2.14 -15.29
C LYS A 165 8.14 3.14 -14.75
N GLU A 166 7.74 3.95 -13.77
CA GLU A 166 8.59 4.99 -13.19
C GLU A 166 9.64 4.42 -12.25
N ILE A 167 9.36 3.25 -11.65
CA ILE A 167 10.23 2.56 -10.70
C ILE A 167 10.49 1.15 -11.24
N PRO A 168 11.75 0.72 -11.38
CA PRO A 168 12.11 -0.63 -11.79
C PRO A 168 11.45 -1.71 -10.92
N PHE A 169 11.20 -2.90 -11.50
CA PHE A 169 10.55 -3.99 -10.77
C PHE A 169 11.39 -4.45 -9.58
N GLU A 170 12.72 -4.45 -9.72
CA GLU A 170 13.68 -4.81 -8.66
C GLU A 170 13.48 -3.99 -7.40
N GLU A 171 13.26 -2.68 -7.54
CA GLU A 171 13.04 -1.78 -6.40
C GLU A 171 11.68 -2.02 -5.73
N ARG A 172 10.69 -2.50 -6.49
CA ARG A 172 9.34 -2.83 -6.01
C ARG A 172 9.23 -4.24 -5.44
N LEU A 173 10.12 -5.16 -5.82
CA LEU A 173 10.07 -6.59 -5.49
C LEU A 173 9.91 -6.83 -3.99
N TYR A 174 10.70 -6.15 -3.16
CA TYR A 174 10.61 -6.27 -1.70
C TYR A 174 9.20 -5.97 -1.18
N TRP A 175 8.61 -4.86 -1.63
CA TRP A 175 7.28 -4.42 -1.22
C TRP A 175 6.17 -5.36 -1.70
N LEU A 176 6.32 -5.86 -2.92
CA LEU A 176 5.40 -6.83 -3.51
C LEU A 176 5.47 -8.18 -2.80
N LEU A 177 6.65 -8.64 -2.36
CA LEU A 177 6.81 -9.86 -1.56
C LEU A 177 6.05 -9.76 -0.23
N ILE A 178 6.20 -8.63 0.48
CA ILE A 178 5.48 -8.41 1.75
C ILE A 178 3.97 -8.40 1.50
N PHE A 179 3.52 -7.79 0.42
CA PHE A 179 2.09 -7.71 0.10
C PHE A 179 1.51 -9.04 -0.34
N VAL A 180 2.27 -9.84 -1.07
CA VAL A 180 1.83 -11.15 -1.59
C VAL A 180 1.76 -12.23 -0.52
N HIS A 181 2.58 -12.13 0.51
CA HIS A 181 2.67 -13.12 1.58
C HIS A 181 1.31 -13.57 2.14
N PRO A 182 0.41 -12.66 2.56
CA PRO A 182 -0.91 -13.06 3.06
C PRO A 182 -1.91 -13.48 1.98
N LEU A 183 -1.55 -13.51 0.71
CA LEU A 183 -2.44 -13.83 -0.41
C LEU A 183 -2.28 -15.26 -0.94
N ILE A 184 -1.20 -15.94 -0.55
CA ILE A 184 -0.84 -17.28 -1.05
C ILE A 184 -0.66 -18.26 0.11
N GLU A 185 -0.61 -19.54 -0.23
CA GLU A 185 -0.36 -20.57 0.78
C GLU A 185 1.05 -20.43 1.37
N PRO A 186 1.26 -20.69 2.67
CA PRO A 186 2.56 -20.58 3.32
C PRO A 186 3.68 -21.33 2.60
N ALA A 187 3.38 -22.51 2.05
CA ALA A 187 4.34 -23.33 1.29
C ALA A 187 4.83 -22.64 0.00
N ASP A 188 3.98 -21.85 -0.66
CA ASP A 188 4.36 -21.04 -1.83
C ASP A 188 5.12 -19.79 -1.40
N SER A 189 4.70 -19.17 -0.30
CA SER A 189 5.33 -17.98 0.25
C SER A 189 6.80 -18.23 0.61
N ILE A 190 7.10 -19.33 1.32
CA ILE A 190 8.48 -19.66 1.69
C ILE A 190 9.38 -19.83 0.46
N GLN A 191 8.87 -20.45 -0.61
CA GLN A 191 9.64 -20.60 -1.86
C GLN A 191 9.98 -19.25 -2.51
N LEU A 192 9.03 -18.31 -2.53
CA LEU A 192 9.27 -16.98 -3.08
C LEU A 192 10.29 -16.20 -2.24
N TYR A 193 10.19 -16.27 -0.92
CA TYR A 193 11.12 -15.60 -0.01
C TYR A 193 12.53 -16.17 -0.13
N GLU A 194 12.70 -17.51 -0.15
CA GLU A 194 14.01 -18.14 -0.31
C GLU A 194 14.64 -17.83 -1.68
N LYS A 195 13.85 -17.81 -2.75
CA LYS A 195 14.33 -17.37 -4.07
C LYS A 195 14.78 -15.90 -4.06
N ALA A 196 14.00 -15.00 -3.45
CA ALA A 196 14.35 -13.60 -3.35
C ALA A 196 15.63 -13.38 -2.53
N LEU A 197 15.79 -14.09 -1.41
CA LEU A 197 16.99 -14.03 -0.57
C LEU A 197 18.25 -14.52 -1.29
N ASN A 198 18.11 -15.42 -2.25
CA ASN A 198 19.23 -15.97 -3.05
C ASN A 198 19.42 -15.22 -4.39
N SER A 199 18.56 -14.24 -4.69
CA SER A 199 18.68 -13.43 -5.90
C SER A 199 19.56 -12.21 -5.65
N ALA A 200 20.13 -11.65 -6.73
CA ALA A 200 20.83 -10.36 -6.70
C ALA A 200 19.86 -9.17 -6.87
N ALA A 201 18.56 -9.41 -6.82
CA ALA A 201 17.56 -8.41 -7.16
C ALA A 201 17.26 -7.41 -6.02
N LEU A 202 17.51 -7.81 -4.78
CA LEU A 202 17.23 -6.98 -3.61
C LEU A 202 18.48 -6.20 -3.17
N SER A 203 18.29 -4.96 -2.72
CA SER A 203 19.36 -4.18 -2.11
C SER A 203 19.86 -4.82 -0.80
N ALA A 204 21.05 -4.45 -0.34
CA ALA A 204 21.63 -4.98 0.90
C ALA A 204 20.71 -4.72 2.12
N ASP A 205 20.05 -3.55 2.17
CA ASP A 205 19.14 -3.20 3.24
C ASP A 205 17.84 -4.02 3.18
N GLN A 206 17.26 -4.19 1.99
CA GLN A 206 16.07 -5.04 1.78
C GLN A 206 16.34 -6.51 2.10
N LEU A 207 17.51 -7.04 1.69
CA LEU A 207 17.93 -8.41 2.03
C LEU A 207 18.09 -8.57 3.54
N ARG A 208 18.68 -7.59 4.20
CA ARG A 208 18.85 -7.58 5.66
C ARG A 208 17.50 -7.59 6.35
N GLU A 209 16.59 -6.69 5.97
CA GLU A 209 15.25 -6.59 6.57
C GLU A 209 14.41 -7.85 6.33
N LEU A 210 14.50 -8.44 5.14
CA LEU A 210 13.83 -9.70 4.81
C LEU A 210 14.33 -10.84 5.72
N ARG A 211 15.63 -10.92 6.01
CA ARG A 211 16.25 -11.93 6.88
C ARG A 211 15.92 -11.72 8.34
N ILE A 212 16.00 -10.48 8.85
CA ILE A 212 15.83 -10.21 10.29
C ILE A 212 14.36 -10.19 10.74
N LEU A 213 13.40 -9.98 9.84
CA LEU A 213 11.99 -9.86 10.18
C LEU A 213 11.11 -10.84 9.41
N ASN A 214 10.98 -10.62 8.11
CA ASN A 214 9.88 -11.21 7.34
C ASN A 214 9.96 -12.73 7.21
N ILE A 215 11.16 -13.29 6.98
CA ILE A 215 11.33 -14.74 6.80
C ILE A 215 11.01 -15.53 8.06
N VAL A 216 11.16 -14.94 9.25
CA VAL A 216 10.91 -15.60 10.53
C VAL A 216 9.44 -16.00 10.65
N GLU A 217 8.52 -15.09 10.31
CA GLU A 217 7.09 -15.36 10.33
C GLU A 217 6.72 -16.46 9.32
N VAL A 218 7.31 -16.43 8.13
CA VAL A 218 7.06 -17.44 7.09
C VAL A 218 7.54 -18.83 7.53
N TYR A 219 8.71 -18.94 8.19
CA TYR A 219 9.15 -20.22 8.77
C TYR A 219 8.16 -20.77 9.79
N VAL A 220 7.61 -19.92 10.65
CA VAL A 220 6.60 -20.31 11.62
C VAL A 220 5.35 -20.89 10.93
N GLU A 221 4.87 -20.24 9.90
CA GLU A 221 3.64 -20.57 9.19
C GLU A 221 3.73 -21.89 8.41
N VAL A 222 4.95 -22.27 7.97
CA VAL A 222 5.21 -23.58 7.38
C VAL A 222 5.63 -24.65 8.41
N GLY A 223 5.57 -24.36 9.72
CA GLY A 223 5.90 -25.27 10.80
C GLY A 223 7.40 -25.50 11.04
N GLN A 224 8.26 -24.67 10.44
CA GLN A 224 9.72 -24.77 10.59
C GLN A 224 10.21 -23.97 11.82
N TYR A 225 9.66 -24.25 12.99
CA TYR A 225 9.90 -23.48 14.23
C TYR A 225 11.37 -23.44 14.64
N GLN A 226 12.13 -24.51 14.39
CA GLN A 226 13.54 -24.55 14.71
C GLN A 226 14.34 -23.55 13.86
N ARG A 227 14.07 -23.51 12.55
CA ARG A 227 14.69 -22.50 11.64
C ARG A 227 14.33 -21.08 12.03
N ALA A 228 13.08 -20.84 12.43
CA ALA A 228 12.64 -19.54 12.90
C ALA A 228 13.43 -19.11 14.14
N LYS A 229 13.67 -20.00 15.10
CA LYS A 229 14.48 -19.72 16.31
C LYS A 229 15.95 -19.47 15.98
N GLU A 230 16.55 -20.28 15.15
CA GLU A 230 17.92 -20.09 14.67
C GLU A 230 18.10 -18.73 13.97
N GLN A 231 17.13 -18.36 13.12
CA GLN A 231 17.14 -17.05 12.45
C GLN A 231 17.00 -15.90 13.46
N LEU A 232 16.16 -16.04 14.49
CA LEU A 232 16.06 -15.03 15.55
C LEU A 232 17.35 -14.90 16.36
N GLU A 233 18.04 -16.00 16.67
CA GLU A 233 19.33 -15.93 17.36
C GLU A 233 20.39 -15.15 16.54
N GLU A 234 20.43 -15.40 15.23
CA GLU A 234 21.30 -14.63 14.33
C GLU A 234 20.89 -13.16 14.30
N THR A 235 19.59 -12.89 14.24
CA THR A 235 19.03 -11.55 14.25
C THR A 235 19.42 -10.78 15.51
N TYR A 236 19.29 -11.38 16.69
CA TYR A 236 19.67 -10.75 17.96
C TYR A 236 21.16 -10.39 18.04
N ARG A 237 22.04 -11.15 17.38
CA ARG A 237 23.48 -10.82 17.33
C ARG A 237 23.77 -9.57 16.52
N VAL A 238 22.93 -9.24 15.52
CA VAL A 238 23.17 -8.11 14.61
C VAL A 238 22.40 -6.85 14.97
N ILE A 239 21.21 -6.95 15.61
CA ILE A 239 20.38 -5.78 15.94
C ILE A 239 20.83 -5.01 17.17
N ASP A 240 21.81 -5.49 17.92
CA ASP A 240 22.29 -4.83 19.15
C ASP A 240 23.23 -3.65 18.85
N THR A 241 23.25 -3.17 17.62
CA THR A 241 23.95 -1.98 17.18
C THR A 241 23.03 -0.76 17.21
N ASP A 242 23.60 0.44 17.35
CA ASP A 242 22.84 1.69 17.36
C ASP A 242 22.09 1.93 16.02
N GLU A 243 22.63 1.45 14.92
CA GLU A 243 22.03 1.58 13.59
C GLU A 243 20.73 0.79 13.47
N LEU A 244 20.60 -0.35 14.16
CA LEU A 244 19.49 -1.28 14.05
C LEU A 244 18.56 -1.29 15.26
N LYS A 245 18.74 -0.38 16.21
CA LYS A 245 17.92 -0.30 17.44
C LYS A 245 16.41 -0.19 17.17
N ASN A 246 16.02 0.41 16.04
CA ASN A 246 14.62 0.54 15.63
C ASN A 246 13.97 -0.81 15.29
N PHE A 247 14.76 -1.85 15.03
CA PHE A 247 14.26 -3.20 14.77
C PHE A 247 13.99 -4.01 16.04
N ARG A 248 14.39 -3.54 17.24
CA ARG A 248 14.21 -4.28 18.49
C ARG A 248 12.75 -4.67 18.76
N LEU A 249 11.82 -3.73 18.61
CA LEU A 249 10.38 -4.04 18.81
C LEU A 249 9.83 -4.95 17.71
N PRO A 250 10.03 -4.69 16.41
CA PRO A 250 9.64 -5.61 15.35
C PRO A 250 10.18 -7.03 15.53
N VAL A 251 11.44 -7.19 15.93
CA VAL A 251 12.07 -8.51 16.18
C VAL A 251 11.48 -9.16 17.43
N ALA A 252 11.21 -8.40 18.49
CA ALA A 252 10.54 -8.92 19.67
C ALA A 252 9.11 -9.40 19.37
N LEU A 253 8.41 -8.76 18.43
CA LEU A 253 7.11 -9.23 17.93
C LEU A 253 7.26 -10.53 17.13
N ALA A 254 8.26 -10.64 16.25
CA ALA A 254 8.54 -11.88 15.54
C ALA A 254 8.86 -13.03 16.52
N ALA A 255 9.65 -12.76 17.58
CA ALA A 255 9.92 -13.72 18.63
C ALA A 255 8.65 -14.14 19.38
N LEU A 256 7.76 -13.21 19.72
CA LEU A 256 6.46 -13.54 20.30
C LEU A 256 5.63 -14.42 19.36
N TYR A 257 5.64 -14.14 18.06
CA TYR A 257 4.93 -14.94 17.06
C TYR A 257 5.47 -16.39 17.05
N VAL A 258 6.79 -16.58 17.08
CA VAL A 258 7.40 -17.92 17.17
C VAL A 258 6.93 -18.65 18.43
N GLU A 259 6.94 -17.99 19.60
CA GLU A 259 6.53 -18.62 20.86
C GLU A 259 5.01 -18.90 20.92
N LEU A 260 4.18 -18.08 20.28
CA LEU A 260 2.74 -18.31 20.16
C LEU A 260 2.41 -19.62 19.43
N TRP A 261 3.23 -20.04 18.46
CA TRP A 261 2.97 -21.25 17.68
C TRP A 261 3.60 -22.51 18.26
N GLY A 262 4.82 -22.41 18.78
CA GLY A 262 5.58 -23.58 19.21
C GLY A 262 6.15 -23.53 20.64
N GLY A 263 5.97 -22.41 21.34
CA GLY A 263 6.56 -22.19 22.64
C GLY A 263 5.70 -22.62 23.84
N SER A 264 6.34 -22.63 25.03
CA SER A 264 5.64 -22.80 26.30
C SER A 264 4.84 -21.55 26.69
N GLY A 265 3.86 -21.70 27.58
CA GLY A 265 3.11 -20.56 28.11
C GLY A 265 4.02 -19.55 28.85
N GLU A 266 5.04 -20.04 29.55
CA GLU A 266 6.00 -19.18 30.24
C GLU A 266 6.84 -18.35 29.27
N ALA A 267 7.25 -18.94 28.13
CA ALA A 267 8.01 -18.23 27.11
C ALA A 267 7.17 -17.12 26.45
N VAL A 268 5.89 -17.41 26.17
CA VAL A 268 4.95 -16.40 25.63
C VAL A 268 4.78 -15.24 26.60
N GLU A 269 4.51 -15.52 27.89
CA GLU A 269 4.33 -14.45 28.90
C GLU A 269 5.62 -13.63 29.12
N ALA A 270 6.76 -14.28 29.12
CA ALA A 270 8.06 -13.58 29.22
C ALA A 270 8.25 -12.62 28.03
N GLN A 271 7.98 -13.07 26.80
CA GLN A 271 8.11 -12.25 25.61
C GLN A 271 7.08 -11.11 25.58
N MET A 272 5.85 -11.35 26.03
CA MET A 272 4.83 -10.32 26.19
C MET A 272 5.23 -9.26 27.22
N ALA A 273 5.89 -9.63 28.33
CA ALA A 273 6.39 -8.68 29.31
C ALA A 273 7.47 -7.76 28.73
N VAL A 274 8.38 -8.29 27.91
CA VAL A 274 9.41 -7.51 27.18
C VAL A 274 8.73 -6.49 26.26
N LEU A 275 7.75 -6.93 25.47
CA LEU A 275 7.02 -6.05 24.56
C LEU A 275 6.21 -4.99 25.27
N ARG A 276 5.49 -5.32 26.35
CA ARG A 276 4.75 -4.34 27.17
C ARG A 276 5.66 -3.25 27.73
N SER A 277 6.89 -3.60 28.15
CA SER A 277 7.88 -2.61 28.60
C SER A 277 8.36 -1.75 27.43
N GLY A 278 8.80 -2.36 26.33
CA GLY A 278 9.32 -1.61 25.19
C GLY A 278 8.31 -0.70 24.53
N LEU A 279 7.04 -1.09 24.48
CA LEU A 279 5.95 -0.26 23.92
C LEU A 279 5.55 0.94 24.80
N LYS A 280 5.90 0.95 26.10
CA LYS A 280 5.73 2.14 26.94
C LYS A 280 6.74 3.23 26.54
N ASP A 281 7.97 2.83 26.22
CA ASP A 281 9.04 3.74 25.86
C ASP A 281 8.95 4.17 24.39
N ALA A 282 8.43 3.30 23.53
CA ALA A 282 8.29 3.49 22.09
C ALA A 282 6.89 3.10 21.58
N PRO A 283 5.87 3.97 21.77
CA PRO A 283 4.47 3.67 21.46
C PRO A 283 4.18 3.77 19.95
N TYR A 284 4.82 2.92 19.16
CA TYR A 284 4.67 2.89 17.72
C TYR A 284 3.36 2.18 17.33
N LEU A 285 2.51 2.84 16.55
CA LEU A 285 1.15 2.36 16.25
C LEU A 285 1.13 0.97 15.59
N ARG A 286 2.05 0.70 14.67
CA ARG A 286 2.14 -0.61 13.99
C ARG A 286 2.46 -1.73 14.96
N GLU A 287 3.40 -1.49 15.84
CA GLU A 287 3.85 -2.45 16.85
C GLU A 287 2.79 -2.65 17.94
N ILE A 288 2.09 -1.58 18.34
CA ILE A 288 0.95 -1.67 19.27
C ILE A 288 -0.15 -2.53 18.68
N GLY A 289 -0.58 -2.27 17.42
CA GLY A 289 -1.65 -3.02 16.80
C GLY A 289 -1.30 -4.50 16.62
N ARG A 290 -0.08 -4.81 16.14
CA ARG A 290 0.42 -6.18 16.02
C ARG A 290 0.48 -6.88 17.38
N PHE A 291 0.98 -6.21 18.40
CA PHE A 291 1.05 -6.76 19.76
C PHE A 291 -0.34 -7.09 20.31
N GLN A 292 -1.32 -6.20 20.13
CA GLN A 292 -2.70 -6.45 20.56
C GLN A 292 -3.32 -7.67 19.85
N VAL A 293 -3.09 -7.82 18.55
CA VAL A 293 -3.52 -9.03 17.82
C VAL A 293 -2.86 -10.27 18.44
N MET A 294 -1.56 -10.26 18.70
CA MET A 294 -0.85 -11.40 19.30
C MET A 294 -1.29 -11.71 20.74
N GLU A 295 -1.61 -10.67 21.55
CA GLU A 295 -2.27 -10.87 22.85
C GLU A 295 -3.61 -11.60 22.68
N GLY A 296 -4.39 -11.23 21.67
CA GLY A 296 -5.64 -11.94 21.33
C GLY A 296 -5.41 -13.39 20.94
N LEU A 297 -4.37 -13.69 20.14
CA LEU A 297 -4.00 -15.07 19.79
C LEU A 297 -3.59 -15.88 21.04
N TRP A 298 -2.89 -15.26 21.98
CA TRP A 298 -2.56 -15.89 23.25
C TRP A 298 -3.80 -16.21 24.09
N LEU A 299 -4.76 -15.26 24.16
CA LEU A 299 -6.03 -15.49 24.83
C LEU A 299 -6.84 -16.64 24.18
N LEU A 300 -6.76 -16.81 22.86
CA LEU A 300 -7.35 -17.97 22.17
C LEU A 300 -6.73 -19.31 22.65
N ARG A 301 -5.40 -19.38 22.80
CA ARG A 301 -4.73 -20.56 23.35
C ARG A 301 -5.19 -20.90 24.76
N GLN A 302 -5.58 -19.87 25.54
CA GLN A 302 -6.11 -20.06 26.90
C GLN A 302 -7.62 -20.38 26.93
N GLY A 303 -8.29 -20.47 25.78
CA GLY A 303 -9.74 -20.66 25.68
C GLY A 303 -10.60 -19.43 26.02
N ARG A 304 -10.02 -18.25 26.19
CA ARG A 304 -10.68 -16.98 26.54
C ARG A 304 -11.21 -16.28 25.29
N ILE A 305 -12.12 -16.93 24.57
CA ILE A 305 -12.54 -16.55 23.20
C ILE A 305 -13.10 -15.12 23.12
N ARG A 306 -13.94 -14.70 24.10
CA ARG A 306 -14.55 -13.34 24.07
C ARG A 306 -13.53 -12.25 24.26
N GLU A 307 -12.60 -12.42 25.17
CA GLU A 307 -11.53 -11.45 25.43
C GLU A 307 -10.53 -11.43 24.27
N ALA A 308 -10.24 -12.58 23.70
CA ALA A 308 -9.43 -12.71 22.51
C ALA A 308 -10.02 -11.92 21.33
N GLU A 309 -11.33 -12.06 21.08
CA GLU A 309 -12.03 -11.35 20.03
C GLU A 309 -11.92 -9.84 20.20
N LEU A 310 -12.18 -9.31 21.40
CA LEU A 310 -12.05 -7.88 21.70
C LEU A 310 -10.62 -7.40 21.45
N ARG A 311 -9.63 -8.16 21.93
CA ARG A 311 -8.24 -7.74 21.83
C ARG A 311 -7.71 -7.76 20.40
N MET A 312 -8.13 -8.75 19.58
CA MET A 312 -7.80 -8.78 18.15
C MET A 312 -8.47 -7.63 17.38
N ASP A 313 -9.73 -7.32 17.71
CA ASP A 313 -10.43 -6.18 17.09
C ASP A 313 -9.73 -4.85 17.41
N ASP A 314 -9.37 -4.61 18.68
CA ASP A 314 -8.59 -3.44 19.08
C ASP A 314 -7.29 -3.31 18.27
N GLY A 315 -6.57 -4.42 18.11
CA GLY A 315 -5.33 -4.47 17.33
C GLY A 315 -5.54 -4.16 15.85
N LEU A 316 -6.57 -4.72 15.24
CA LEU A 316 -6.94 -4.46 13.85
C LEU A 316 -7.35 -2.98 13.65
N ASP A 317 -8.07 -2.39 14.59
CA ASP A 317 -8.46 -0.97 14.52
C ASP A 317 -7.22 -0.05 14.60
N VAL A 318 -6.27 -0.35 15.47
CA VAL A 318 -4.99 0.39 15.53
C VAL A 318 -4.20 0.26 14.23
N LEU A 319 -4.12 -0.95 13.65
CA LEU A 319 -3.44 -1.15 12.36
C LEU A 319 -4.13 -0.39 11.22
N LYS A 320 -5.45 -0.36 11.20
CA LYS A 320 -6.23 0.43 10.25
C LYS A 320 -5.93 1.93 10.40
N MET A 321 -5.84 2.43 11.65
CA MET A 321 -5.50 3.84 11.94
C MET A 321 -4.07 4.19 11.51
N SER A 322 -3.14 3.23 11.53
CA SER A 322 -1.75 3.44 11.08
C SER A 322 -1.63 3.65 9.58
N LEU A 323 -2.71 3.46 8.83
CA LEU A 323 -2.75 3.50 7.35
C LEU A 323 -1.69 2.58 6.71
N ASN A 324 -1.59 1.34 7.18
CA ASN A 324 -0.67 0.35 6.65
C ASN A 324 -1.44 -0.88 6.16
N ALA A 325 -1.87 -0.82 4.90
CA ALA A 325 -2.69 -1.86 4.26
C ALA A 325 -2.06 -3.26 4.34
N PRO A 326 -0.75 -3.45 4.02
CA PRO A 326 -0.13 -4.77 4.09
C PRO A 326 -0.15 -5.35 5.50
N LEU A 327 0.20 -4.57 6.53
CA LEU A 327 0.17 -5.04 7.92
C LEU A 327 -1.25 -5.35 8.42
N TYR A 328 -2.22 -4.53 8.01
CA TYR A 328 -3.63 -4.76 8.36
C TYR A 328 -4.15 -6.06 7.73
N LEU A 329 -3.83 -6.30 6.46
CA LEU A 329 -4.18 -7.53 5.75
C LEU A 329 -3.47 -8.75 6.35
N ASN A 330 -2.15 -8.62 6.62
CA ASN A 330 -1.35 -9.70 7.21
C ASN A 330 -1.85 -10.08 8.62
N ALA A 331 -2.23 -9.10 9.46
CA ALA A 331 -2.76 -9.38 10.78
C ALA A 331 -4.07 -10.20 10.72
N ALA A 332 -4.99 -9.85 9.81
CA ALA A 332 -6.21 -10.63 9.61
C ALA A 332 -5.91 -12.05 9.08
N TYR A 333 -4.94 -12.18 8.19
CA TYR A 333 -4.45 -13.47 7.71
C TYR A 333 -3.85 -14.33 8.83
N GLN A 334 -2.97 -13.76 9.67
CA GLN A 334 -2.37 -14.44 10.81
C GLN A 334 -3.41 -14.95 11.81
N ILE A 335 -4.47 -14.17 12.07
CA ILE A 335 -5.60 -14.63 12.89
C ILE A 335 -6.25 -15.87 12.26
N LEU A 336 -6.51 -15.86 10.95
CA LEU A 336 -7.13 -16.99 10.26
C LEU A 336 -6.28 -18.25 10.26
N LEU A 337 -4.96 -18.10 10.02
CA LEU A 337 -4.01 -19.21 10.09
C LEU A 337 -4.00 -19.82 11.49
N PHE A 338 -3.93 -18.98 12.52
CA PHE A 338 -3.90 -19.43 13.91
C PHE A 338 -5.18 -20.16 14.31
N LEU A 339 -6.35 -19.62 13.94
CA LEU A 339 -7.64 -20.27 14.14
C LEU A 339 -7.70 -21.63 13.44
N GLY A 340 -7.17 -21.73 12.22
CA GLY A 340 -7.09 -22.96 11.45
C GLY A 340 -6.18 -24.01 12.11
N HIS A 341 -4.98 -23.61 12.52
CA HIS A 341 -4.00 -24.46 13.17
C HIS A 341 -4.56 -25.07 14.47
N HIS A 342 -5.20 -24.25 15.30
CA HIS A 342 -5.81 -24.69 16.56
C HIS A 342 -7.22 -25.27 16.42
N ARG A 343 -7.71 -25.44 15.18
CA ARG A 343 -9.05 -25.99 14.86
C ARG A 343 -10.19 -25.26 15.56
N ILE A 344 -10.04 -23.95 15.74
CA ILE A 344 -11.08 -23.08 16.31
C ILE A 344 -12.03 -22.68 15.19
N GLU A 345 -13.23 -23.25 15.22
CA GLU A 345 -14.26 -23.04 14.20
C GLU A 345 -15.41 -22.17 14.73
N GLY A 346 -16.44 -21.99 13.90
CA GLY A 346 -17.67 -21.28 14.27
C GLY A 346 -17.63 -19.77 13.98
N ARG A 347 -18.38 -19.01 14.79
CA ARG A 347 -18.61 -17.57 14.56
C ARG A 347 -17.33 -16.76 14.45
N ILE A 348 -16.34 -17.03 15.30
CA ILE A 348 -15.09 -16.25 15.34
C ILE A 348 -14.30 -16.43 14.04
N ARG A 349 -14.18 -17.66 13.53
CA ARG A 349 -13.49 -17.91 12.27
C ARG A 349 -14.23 -17.28 11.08
N SER A 350 -15.56 -17.38 11.06
CA SER A 350 -16.38 -16.74 10.03
C SER A 350 -16.23 -15.23 10.02
N LYS A 351 -16.18 -14.58 11.19
CA LYS A 351 -15.95 -13.14 11.35
C LYS A 351 -14.63 -12.72 10.74
N TYR A 352 -13.51 -13.33 11.15
CA TYR A 352 -12.19 -12.91 10.65
C TYR A 352 -11.96 -13.30 9.19
N ARG A 353 -12.62 -14.35 8.68
CA ARG A 353 -12.64 -14.61 7.23
C ARG A 353 -13.34 -13.47 6.48
N GLN A 354 -14.46 -13.00 6.98
CA GLN A 354 -15.15 -11.85 6.39
C GLN A 354 -14.27 -10.59 6.45
N VAL A 355 -13.68 -10.30 7.61
CA VAL A 355 -12.74 -9.15 7.78
C VAL A 355 -11.60 -9.23 6.76
N TYR A 356 -10.93 -10.37 6.63
CA TYR A 356 -9.85 -10.57 5.67
C TYR A 356 -10.31 -10.31 4.22
N VAL A 357 -11.46 -10.86 3.83
CA VAL A 357 -12.03 -10.68 2.49
C VAL A 357 -12.38 -9.21 2.24
N GLU A 358 -12.96 -8.52 3.20
CA GLU A 358 -13.32 -7.11 3.08
C GLU A 358 -12.08 -6.21 2.96
N ILE A 359 -11.05 -6.47 3.77
CA ILE A 359 -9.75 -5.80 3.64
C ILE A 359 -9.17 -6.03 2.25
N GLY A 360 -9.11 -7.28 1.79
CA GLY A 360 -8.60 -7.61 0.46
C GLY A 360 -9.36 -6.91 -0.67
N LYS A 361 -10.69 -6.85 -0.59
CA LYS A 361 -11.53 -6.13 -1.55
C LYS A 361 -11.23 -4.63 -1.55
N SER A 362 -11.06 -4.02 -0.38
CA SER A 362 -10.81 -2.57 -0.28
C SER A 362 -9.48 -2.14 -0.90
N TYR A 363 -8.51 -3.07 -1.01
CA TYR A 363 -7.20 -2.85 -1.62
C TYR A 363 -7.04 -3.48 -3.00
N GLY A 364 -8.13 -3.96 -3.62
CA GLY A 364 -8.08 -4.47 -4.99
C GLY A 364 -7.45 -5.86 -5.15
N VAL A 365 -7.27 -6.62 -4.05
CA VAL A 365 -6.70 -7.97 -4.10
C VAL A 365 -7.41 -8.91 -5.09
N PRO A 366 -8.76 -8.91 -5.23
CA PRO A 366 -9.43 -9.76 -6.22
C PRO A 366 -9.07 -9.44 -7.67
N ALA A 367 -8.69 -8.18 -7.96
CA ALA A 367 -8.33 -7.75 -9.31
C ALA A 367 -6.85 -7.97 -9.63
N TYR A 368 -5.95 -7.75 -8.67
CA TYR A 368 -4.51 -7.66 -8.90
C TYR A 368 -3.70 -8.73 -8.18
N GLY A 369 -4.26 -9.41 -7.19
CA GLY A 369 -3.50 -10.35 -6.34
C GLY A 369 -2.82 -11.47 -7.14
N GLN A 370 -3.53 -12.11 -8.07
CA GLN A 370 -2.94 -13.17 -8.90
C GLN A 370 -1.86 -12.63 -9.83
N GLN A 371 -2.07 -11.46 -10.42
CA GLN A 371 -1.08 -10.84 -11.31
C GLN A 371 0.22 -10.55 -10.56
N ILE A 372 0.17 -10.05 -9.30
CA ILE A 372 1.37 -9.82 -8.48
C ILE A 372 2.14 -11.13 -8.28
N VAL A 373 1.45 -12.20 -7.93
CA VAL A 373 2.06 -13.52 -7.71
C VAL A 373 2.79 -13.99 -8.96
N ASP A 374 2.14 -13.85 -10.12
CA ASP A 374 2.69 -14.31 -11.39
C ASP A 374 3.89 -13.46 -11.81
N GLU A 375 3.85 -12.15 -11.64
CA GLU A 375 4.98 -11.25 -11.95
C GLU A 375 6.20 -11.55 -11.06
N ILE A 376 6.00 -11.74 -9.74
CA ILE A 376 7.09 -12.12 -8.84
C ILE A 376 7.67 -13.48 -9.22
N ARG A 377 6.82 -14.49 -9.49
CA ARG A 377 7.26 -15.83 -9.90
C ARG A 377 8.08 -15.77 -11.19
N ASN A 378 7.61 -15.05 -12.19
CA ASN A 378 8.29 -14.88 -13.46
C ASN A 378 9.64 -14.18 -13.27
N PHE A 379 9.68 -13.12 -12.49
CA PHE A 379 10.91 -12.36 -12.22
C PHE A 379 11.96 -13.20 -11.46
N LEU A 380 11.56 -13.97 -10.47
CA LEU A 380 12.44 -14.84 -9.68
C LEU A 380 12.71 -16.21 -10.31
N SER A 381 12.14 -16.49 -11.48
CA SER A 381 12.46 -17.71 -12.23
C SER A 381 13.84 -17.53 -12.89
N PRO A 382 14.71 -18.56 -12.89
CA PRO A 382 15.97 -18.46 -13.60
C PRO A 382 15.69 -18.17 -15.07
N THR A 383 16.22 -17.06 -15.57
CA THR A 383 16.27 -16.81 -17.01
C THR A 383 17.03 -17.98 -17.65
N SER A 384 16.35 -18.77 -18.47
CA SER A 384 17.05 -19.74 -19.32
C SER A 384 18.11 -18.97 -20.09
N PRO A 385 19.39 -19.38 -20.06
CA PRO A 385 20.40 -18.71 -20.87
C PRO A 385 19.90 -18.75 -22.31
N SER A 386 19.78 -17.59 -22.93
CA SER A 386 19.46 -17.46 -24.33
C SER A 386 20.48 -18.31 -25.11
N SER A 387 19.99 -19.37 -25.73
CA SER A 387 20.77 -20.26 -26.65
C SER A 387 20.97 -19.54 -27.99
N ASP A 388 21.51 -18.35 -27.98
CA ASP A 388 21.99 -17.65 -29.15
C ASP A 388 23.51 -17.49 -29.07
N LEU A 389 24.20 -18.63 -29.18
CA LEU A 389 25.54 -18.63 -29.69
C LEU A 389 25.44 -18.86 -31.20
N PRO A 390 25.89 -17.94 -32.05
CA PRO A 390 25.97 -18.19 -33.47
C PRO A 390 27.00 -19.29 -33.67
N LEU A 391 26.54 -20.37 -34.34
CA LEU A 391 27.44 -21.39 -34.92
C LEU A 391 28.33 -20.69 -35.94
N ILE A 392 29.63 -20.74 -35.70
CA ILE A 392 30.66 -20.46 -36.69
C ILE A 392 30.77 -21.63 -37.67
#